data_bd1508eb9c5fb16872046449e7a767c0
#
_entry.id   bd1508eb9c5fb16872046449e7a767c0
#
_cell.length_a   1.000
_cell.length_b   1.000
_cell.length_c   1.000
_cell.angle_alpha   90.00
_cell.angle_beta   90.00
_cell.angle_gamma   90.00
#
_symmetry.space_group_name_H-M   'P 1'
#
loop_
_entity.id
_entity.type
_entity.pdbx_description
1 polymer ?
#
loop_
_entity_poly.entity_id
_entity_poly.type
_entity_poly.pdbx_seq_one_letter_code
_entity_poly.pdbx_strand_id
1 'polypeptide(L)'
;MRCSLSHSIFRTLGAAALLLGLALPALAKDKIVIGEQNWTGAIAIQNILGEVIKSRLDGDVSYLAGDIPVLFAAAAKGDGSVDVLTDIWLPNQSAAWAKYVTGGTRSLVPNKQPYLGVQGFYIPGYLQDKYGVKSVYDLQKPEVAKLFEPLGGGKAQLLVGPAGWESTYIGEIKAKDFGFADKFESVSTEAAVTYAKLAAAYKAQRGVVFYAYTPDWIFSAFDLRRLDEPAFDGYAQDNKKGDPLYKADGCWKFVSPTVDADWLNQSKITCAYPDARVYVLASTALQKRAPRIAAFLENFSIDPQSLNDLILTIEKEQQPAAQAAKAWVAAHPQVVDGWLGASGEKVGAAQ
;
A
#
# COMPACT_ATOMS: atom_id res chain seq x y z
N MET A 1 54.50 -92.52 -0.63
CA MET A 1 53.69 -91.91 0.39
C MET A 1 53.44 -90.47 0.03
N ARG A 2 52.43 -90.18 -0.71
CA ARG A 2 52.13 -88.86 -1.23
C ARG A 2 50.70 -88.53 -0.90
N CYS A 3 50.53 -87.49 -0.10
CA CYS A 3 49.25 -86.97 0.23
C CYS A 3 48.93 -85.82 -0.68
N SER A 4 47.84 -85.89 -1.41
CA SER A 4 47.38 -84.89 -2.34
C SER A 4 46.17 -84.17 -1.74
N LEU A 5 46.33 -82.87 -1.44
CA LEU A 5 45.21 -81.99 -1.02
C LEU A 5 44.69 -81.21 -2.23
N SER A 6 43.46 -81.44 -2.54
CA SER A 6 42.73 -80.66 -3.57
C SER A 6 42.06 -79.45 -2.88
N HIS A 7 42.32 -78.30 -3.39
CA HIS A 7 41.68 -77.05 -2.96
C HIS A 7 40.55 -76.67 -3.95
N SER A 8 39.34 -76.67 -3.44
CA SER A 8 38.18 -76.18 -4.18
C SER A 8 38.07 -74.66 -3.89
N ILE A 9 38.16 -73.84 -4.93
CA ILE A 9 37.97 -72.40 -4.87
C ILE A 9 36.51 -72.11 -5.19
N PHE A 10 35.72 -71.68 -4.19
CA PHE A 10 34.41 -71.12 -4.37
C PHE A 10 34.55 -69.64 -4.80
N ARG A 11 34.10 -69.33 -6.00
CA ARG A 11 33.95 -67.97 -6.50
C ARG A 11 32.57 -67.45 -6.07
N THR A 12 32.50 -66.56 -5.07
CA THR A 12 31.33 -65.79 -4.74
C THR A 12 31.32 -64.54 -5.62
N LEU A 13 30.41 -64.47 -6.59
CA LEU A 13 30.07 -63.20 -7.30
C LEU A 13 29.23 -62.33 -6.36
N GLY A 14 29.82 -61.27 -5.84
CA GLY A 14 29.10 -60.21 -5.17
C GLY A 14 28.46 -59.26 -6.20
N ALA A 15 27.13 -59.26 -6.32
CA ALA A 15 26.38 -58.29 -7.09
C ALA A 15 26.32 -56.98 -6.32
N ALA A 16 27.15 -56.02 -6.69
CA ALA A 16 27.06 -54.64 -6.21
C ALA A 16 25.91 -53.92 -6.95
N ALA A 17 24.74 -53.83 -6.33
CA ALA A 17 23.63 -53.01 -6.81
C ALA A 17 23.99 -51.52 -6.61
N LEU A 18 24.39 -50.83 -7.68
CA LEU A 18 24.50 -49.35 -7.71
C LEU A 18 23.09 -48.77 -7.59
N LEU A 19 22.69 -48.32 -6.39
CA LEU A 19 21.58 -47.44 -6.19
C LEU A 19 22.00 -46.05 -6.72
N LEU A 20 21.76 -45.76 -8.00
CA LEU A 20 21.73 -44.37 -8.50
C LEU A 20 20.51 -43.67 -7.87
N GLY A 21 20.71 -43.01 -6.75
CA GLY A 21 19.72 -42.07 -6.23
C GLY A 21 19.54 -40.96 -7.27
N LEU A 22 18.40 -40.95 -7.94
CA LEU A 22 17.93 -39.81 -8.72
C LEU A 22 17.75 -38.64 -7.75
N ALA A 23 18.79 -37.85 -7.56
CA ALA A 23 18.67 -36.54 -6.91
C ALA A 23 17.82 -35.67 -7.86
N LEU A 24 16.52 -35.59 -7.63
CA LEU A 24 15.68 -34.60 -8.28
C LEU A 24 16.31 -33.23 -7.98
N PRO A 25 16.59 -32.40 -8.99
CA PRO A 25 17.07 -31.05 -8.74
C PRO A 25 16.02 -30.34 -7.88
N ALA A 26 16.40 -29.91 -6.70
CA ALA A 26 15.58 -29.02 -5.91
C ALA A 26 15.36 -27.76 -6.78
N LEU A 27 14.15 -27.56 -7.26
CA LEU A 27 13.79 -26.34 -7.97
C LEU A 27 14.08 -25.17 -7.02
N ALA A 28 14.96 -24.28 -7.44
CA ALA A 28 15.25 -23.08 -6.67
C ALA A 28 13.95 -22.28 -6.51
N LYS A 29 13.67 -21.86 -5.29
CA LYS A 29 12.48 -21.03 -4.98
C LYS A 29 12.53 -19.75 -5.78
N ASP A 30 11.37 -19.31 -6.26
CA ASP A 30 11.23 -18.00 -6.89
C ASP A 30 11.51 -16.91 -5.87
N LYS A 31 12.54 -16.10 -6.14
CA LYS A 31 12.86 -14.93 -5.31
C LYS A 31 11.94 -13.77 -5.68
N ILE A 32 11.22 -13.25 -4.70
CA ILE A 32 10.26 -12.15 -4.84
C ILE A 32 10.68 -11.01 -3.94
N VAL A 33 10.82 -9.82 -4.49
CA VAL A 33 11.10 -8.61 -3.74
C VAL A 33 9.86 -7.73 -3.69
N ILE A 34 9.33 -7.51 -2.50
CA ILE A 34 8.20 -6.61 -2.26
C ILE A 34 8.75 -5.25 -1.83
N GLY A 35 8.34 -4.18 -2.51
CA GLY A 35 8.64 -2.81 -2.12
C GLY A 35 7.94 -2.48 -0.80
N GLU A 36 8.73 -2.11 0.21
CA GLU A 36 8.24 -1.79 1.54
C GLU A 36 7.97 -0.29 1.67
N GLN A 37 6.74 0.04 1.99
CA GLN A 37 6.26 1.39 2.27
C GLN A 37 6.03 1.56 3.77
N ASN A 38 6.05 2.80 4.26
CA ASN A 38 6.15 3.13 5.69
C ASN A 38 4.81 3.40 6.38
N TRP A 39 3.66 3.05 5.78
CA TRP A 39 2.36 3.16 6.44
C TRP A 39 1.71 1.81 6.64
N THR A 40 0.86 1.70 7.67
CA THR A 40 0.39 0.42 8.18
C THR A 40 -0.45 -0.38 7.19
N GLY A 41 -1.26 0.27 6.34
CA GLY A 41 -2.02 -0.42 5.28
C GLY A 41 -1.11 -1.18 4.32
N ALA A 42 -0.04 -0.53 3.84
CA ALA A 42 0.96 -1.18 2.99
C ALA A 42 1.69 -2.31 3.73
N ILE A 43 2.09 -2.05 5.00
CA ILE A 43 2.77 -3.06 5.84
C ILE A 43 1.86 -4.28 6.06
N ALA A 44 0.57 -4.08 6.30
CA ALA A 44 -0.39 -5.17 6.43
C ALA A 44 -0.49 -6.02 5.16
N ILE A 45 -0.71 -5.38 4.01
CA ILE A 45 -0.86 -6.06 2.72
C ILE A 45 0.42 -6.78 2.32
N GLN A 46 1.58 -6.13 2.40
CA GLN A 46 2.85 -6.75 2.02
C GLN A 46 3.14 -8.02 2.83
N ASN A 47 2.80 -8.04 4.11
CA ASN A 47 2.99 -9.21 4.97
C ASN A 47 1.97 -10.32 4.67
N ILE A 48 0.70 -10.01 4.32
CA ILE A 48 -0.25 -11.01 3.80
C ILE A 48 0.30 -11.64 2.52
N LEU A 49 0.70 -10.82 1.54
CA LEU A 49 1.23 -11.33 0.26
C LEU A 49 2.48 -12.18 0.48
N GLY A 50 3.40 -11.71 1.33
CA GLY A 50 4.61 -12.44 1.67
C GLY A 50 4.34 -13.78 2.35
N GLU A 51 3.37 -13.84 3.27
CA GLU A 51 2.97 -15.09 3.93
C GLU A 51 2.36 -16.09 2.93
N VAL A 52 1.46 -15.64 2.06
CA VAL A 52 0.84 -16.52 1.05
C VAL A 52 1.90 -17.02 0.06
N ILE A 53 2.79 -16.17 -0.42
CA ILE A 53 3.87 -16.56 -1.34
C ILE A 53 4.77 -17.62 -0.69
N LYS A 54 5.15 -17.45 0.58
CA LYS A 54 6.01 -18.38 1.31
C LYS A 54 5.30 -19.70 1.64
N SER A 55 4.08 -19.62 2.17
CA SER A 55 3.39 -20.79 2.73
C SER A 55 2.60 -21.61 1.70
N ARG A 56 2.17 -20.99 0.58
CA ARG A 56 1.26 -21.61 -0.39
C ARG A 56 1.86 -21.74 -1.81
N LEU A 57 2.84 -20.90 -2.16
CA LEU A 57 3.41 -20.85 -3.51
C LEU A 57 4.89 -21.22 -3.56
N ASP A 58 5.49 -21.60 -2.42
CA ASP A 58 6.90 -21.99 -2.29
C ASP A 58 7.90 -20.92 -2.79
N GLY A 59 7.55 -19.63 -2.64
CA GLY A 59 8.41 -18.53 -2.99
C GLY A 59 9.31 -18.10 -1.82
N ASP A 60 10.44 -17.45 -2.14
CA ASP A 60 11.31 -16.78 -1.19
C ASP A 60 11.07 -15.27 -1.25
N VAL A 61 10.71 -14.63 -0.12
CA VAL A 61 10.28 -13.24 -0.09
C VAL A 61 11.23 -12.40 0.73
N SER A 62 11.66 -11.30 0.13
CA SER A 62 12.39 -10.21 0.79
C SER A 62 11.67 -8.88 0.59
N TYR A 63 12.02 -7.90 1.43
CA TYR A 63 11.45 -6.56 1.40
C TYR A 63 12.53 -5.53 1.12
N LEU A 64 12.21 -4.52 0.31
CA LEU A 64 13.08 -3.40 0.01
C LEU A 64 12.37 -2.10 0.37
N ALA A 65 12.82 -1.45 1.45
CA ALA A 65 12.28 -0.16 1.86
C ALA A 65 12.71 0.95 0.89
N GLY A 66 11.78 1.87 0.62
CA GLY A 66 12.07 3.01 -0.24
C GLY A 66 10.88 3.93 -0.45
N ASP A 67 11.17 5.13 -0.95
CA ASP A 67 10.12 6.08 -1.34
C ASP A 67 9.35 5.59 -2.57
N ILE A 68 8.07 5.93 -2.63
CA ILE A 68 7.17 5.48 -3.69
C ILE A 68 7.73 5.68 -5.11
N PRO A 69 8.26 6.85 -5.51
CA PRO A 69 8.81 7.03 -6.85
C PRO A 69 10.00 6.12 -7.16
N VAL A 70 10.85 5.85 -6.17
CA VAL A 70 12.00 4.96 -6.29
C VAL A 70 11.55 3.52 -6.46
N LEU A 71 10.60 3.07 -5.66
CA LEU A 71 10.02 1.73 -5.73
C LEU A 71 9.31 1.48 -7.06
N PHE A 72 8.55 2.46 -7.59
CA PHE A 72 7.95 2.37 -8.92
C PHE A 72 8.99 2.22 -10.02
N ALA A 73 10.05 3.01 -9.99
CA ALA A 73 11.13 2.93 -10.97
C ALA A 73 11.86 1.59 -10.90
N ALA A 74 12.09 1.05 -9.71
CA ALA A 74 12.73 -0.24 -9.50
C ALA A 74 11.85 -1.39 -10.01
N ALA A 75 10.55 -1.40 -9.67
CA ALA A 75 9.62 -2.43 -10.14
C ALA A 75 9.45 -2.42 -11.66
N ALA A 76 9.46 -1.23 -12.27
CA ALA A 76 9.30 -1.06 -13.71
C ALA A 76 10.50 -1.56 -14.53
N LYS A 77 11.70 -1.73 -13.94
CA LYS A 77 12.85 -2.31 -14.64
C LYS A 77 12.63 -3.78 -14.99
N GLY A 78 11.89 -4.52 -14.17
CA GLY A 78 11.65 -5.95 -14.36
C GLY A 78 12.89 -6.83 -14.16
N ASP A 79 13.91 -6.32 -13.47
CA ASP A 79 15.18 -7.01 -13.20
C ASP A 79 15.18 -7.80 -11.87
N GLY A 80 14.05 -7.79 -11.15
CA GLY A 80 13.90 -8.44 -9.85
C GLY A 80 14.41 -7.62 -8.67
N SER A 81 14.82 -6.38 -8.87
CA SER A 81 15.18 -5.47 -7.76
C SER A 81 13.97 -5.10 -6.91
N VAL A 82 12.79 -4.96 -7.53
CA VAL A 82 11.46 -4.95 -6.90
C VAL A 82 10.50 -5.65 -7.85
N ASP A 83 9.64 -6.49 -7.34
CA ASP A 83 8.66 -7.25 -8.11
C ASP A 83 7.22 -6.82 -7.87
N VAL A 84 6.94 -6.37 -6.65
CA VAL A 84 5.58 -6.09 -6.17
C VAL A 84 5.55 -4.76 -5.44
N LEU A 85 4.54 -3.95 -5.72
CA LEU A 85 4.20 -2.75 -4.96
C LEU A 85 2.83 -2.95 -4.35
N THR A 86 2.69 -2.62 -3.07
CA THR A 86 1.43 -2.75 -2.34
C THR A 86 0.81 -1.38 -2.09
N ASP A 87 -0.50 -1.38 -1.89
CA ASP A 87 -1.22 -0.21 -1.37
C ASP A 87 -1.04 1.06 -2.21
N ILE A 88 -1.19 0.91 -3.55
CA ILE A 88 -1.02 1.99 -4.53
C ILE A 88 -2.34 2.73 -4.75
N TRP A 89 -2.39 3.93 -4.25
CA TRP A 89 -3.57 4.79 -4.21
C TRP A 89 -3.77 5.61 -5.48
N LEU A 90 -4.93 5.50 -6.10
CA LEU A 90 -5.39 6.44 -7.14
C LEU A 90 -6.49 7.34 -6.56
N PRO A 91 -6.44 8.66 -6.81
CA PRO A 91 -5.64 9.34 -7.85
C PRO A 91 -4.20 9.71 -7.46
N ASN A 92 -3.79 9.48 -6.21
CA ASN A 92 -2.52 9.98 -5.63
C ASN A 92 -1.30 9.62 -6.50
N GLN A 93 -1.26 8.43 -7.08
CA GLN A 93 -0.14 7.94 -7.90
C GLN A 93 -0.44 8.01 -9.41
N SER A 94 -1.31 8.93 -9.85
CA SER A 94 -1.76 9.00 -11.24
C SER A 94 -0.63 9.23 -12.24
N ALA A 95 0.42 9.98 -11.90
CA ALA A 95 1.56 10.22 -12.77
C ALA A 95 2.39 8.94 -13.00
N ALA A 96 2.72 8.23 -11.93
CA ALA A 96 3.42 6.94 -12.00
C ALA A 96 2.56 5.88 -12.71
N TRP A 97 1.27 5.86 -12.44
CA TRP A 97 0.31 4.98 -13.11
C TRP A 97 0.29 5.20 -14.62
N ALA A 98 0.17 6.46 -15.08
CA ALA A 98 0.20 6.80 -16.49
C ALA A 98 1.51 6.38 -17.16
N LYS A 99 2.64 6.49 -16.45
CA LYS A 99 3.95 6.13 -16.99
C LYS A 99 4.19 4.63 -17.09
N TYR A 100 3.78 3.86 -16.08
CA TYR A 100 4.22 2.47 -15.91
C TYR A 100 3.10 1.43 -16.10
N VAL A 101 1.83 1.83 -15.99
CA VAL A 101 0.67 0.92 -16.07
C VAL A 101 -0.12 1.10 -17.35
N THR A 102 -0.67 2.30 -17.61
CA THR A 102 -1.59 2.53 -18.75
C THR A 102 -0.92 3.04 -20.01
N GLY A 103 0.13 3.81 -19.87
CA GLY A 103 0.93 4.38 -20.97
C GLY A 103 2.38 3.91 -20.92
N GLY A 104 3.25 4.66 -21.58
CA GLY A 104 4.69 4.47 -21.49
C GLY A 104 5.15 3.02 -21.68
N THR A 105 5.82 2.47 -20.68
CA THR A 105 6.44 1.14 -20.75
C THR A 105 5.46 -0.01 -20.51
N ARG A 106 4.31 0.22 -19.88
CA ARG A 106 3.37 -0.82 -19.43
C ARG A 106 4.08 -1.98 -18.71
N SER A 107 5.01 -1.63 -17.85
CA SER A 107 5.88 -2.57 -17.16
C SER A 107 5.31 -3.11 -15.85
N LEU A 108 4.18 -2.55 -15.40
CA LEU A 108 3.48 -2.97 -14.19
C LEU A 108 2.02 -3.35 -14.50
N VAL A 109 1.52 -4.39 -13.82
CA VAL A 109 0.15 -4.90 -13.94
C VAL A 109 -0.54 -4.76 -12.59
N PRO A 110 -1.75 -4.15 -12.54
CA PRO A 110 -2.55 -4.05 -11.32
C PRO A 110 -3.32 -5.34 -11.04
N ASN A 111 -3.65 -5.57 -9.76
CA ASN A 111 -4.65 -6.57 -9.40
C ASN A 111 -6.03 -6.19 -9.97
N LYS A 112 -6.88 -7.20 -10.19
CA LYS A 112 -8.19 -7.05 -10.86
C LYS A 112 -9.23 -6.35 -9.98
N GLN A 113 -9.13 -6.51 -8.67
CA GLN A 113 -10.11 -6.03 -7.71
C GLN A 113 -9.43 -5.16 -6.65
N PRO A 114 -9.26 -3.84 -6.90
CA PRO A 114 -8.77 -2.91 -5.90
C PRO A 114 -9.79 -2.76 -4.77
N TYR A 115 -9.33 -2.47 -3.57
CA TYR A 115 -10.24 -2.02 -2.53
C TYR A 115 -10.49 -0.50 -2.63
N LEU A 116 -11.54 -0.04 -1.95
CA LEU A 116 -11.90 1.37 -1.93
C LEU A 116 -11.38 2.03 -0.65
N GLY A 117 -10.78 3.20 -0.81
CA GLY A 117 -10.35 4.05 0.28
C GLY A 117 -11.03 5.42 0.24
N VAL A 118 -11.20 6.04 1.38
CA VAL A 118 -11.74 7.40 1.52
C VAL A 118 -10.67 8.31 2.07
N GLN A 119 -10.44 9.45 1.43
CA GLN A 119 -9.42 10.42 1.81
C GLN A 119 -10.04 11.78 2.12
N GLY A 120 -9.37 12.58 2.92
CA GLY A 120 -9.78 13.96 3.17
C GLY A 120 -9.09 14.60 4.35
N PHE A 121 -9.55 15.79 4.71
CA PHE A 121 -9.17 16.45 5.95
C PHE A 121 -10.10 16.02 7.06
N TYR A 122 -9.52 15.65 8.19
CA TYR A 122 -10.24 15.17 9.36
C TYR A 122 -9.92 16.03 10.58
N ILE A 123 -10.90 16.12 11.45
CA ILE A 123 -10.81 16.76 12.76
C ILE A 123 -11.45 15.88 13.84
N PRO A 124 -11.08 16.00 15.12
CA PRO A 124 -11.82 15.39 16.23
C PRO A 124 -13.29 15.82 16.24
N GLY A 125 -14.21 14.87 16.48
CA GLY A 125 -15.65 15.09 16.44
C GLY A 125 -16.15 16.20 17.38
N TYR A 126 -15.52 16.33 18.56
CA TYR A 126 -15.87 17.41 19.50
C TYR A 126 -15.69 18.83 18.94
N LEU A 127 -14.87 19.02 17.91
CA LEU A 127 -14.74 20.33 17.25
C LEU A 127 -15.98 20.67 16.42
N GLN A 128 -16.59 19.68 15.77
CA GLN A 128 -17.88 19.88 15.11
C GLN A 128 -18.99 20.17 16.11
N ASP A 129 -19.04 19.37 17.19
CA ASP A 129 -20.11 19.50 18.18
C ASP A 129 -20.06 20.81 18.96
N LYS A 130 -18.85 21.26 19.36
CA LYS A 130 -18.69 22.44 20.20
C LYS A 130 -18.56 23.76 19.44
N TYR A 131 -17.90 23.72 18.26
CA TYR A 131 -17.56 24.95 17.52
C TYR A 131 -18.21 25.01 16.13
N GLY A 132 -18.96 23.98 15.71
CA GLY A 132 -19.66 23.93 14.42
C GLY A 132 -18.73 23.85 13.21
N VAL A 133 -17.49 23.39 13.38
CA VAL A 133 -16.51 23.26 12.27
C VAL A 133 -16.87 22.02 11.43
N LYS A 134 -17.50 22.20 10.28
CA LYS A 134 -18.03 21.09 9.45
C LYS A 134 -17.41 21.03 8.07
N SER A 135 -16.98 22.16 7.52
CA SER A 135 -16.51 22.26 6.14
C SER A 135 -15.09 22.84 6.08
N VAL A 136 -14.36 22.54 5.01
CA VAL A 136 -13.07 23.16 4.70
C VAL A 136 -13.16 24.69 4.61
N TYR A 137 -14.33 25.23 4.24
CA TYR A 137 -14.57 26.67 4.23
C TYR A 137 -14.63 27.31 5.62
N ASP A 138 -14.93 26.53 6.66
CA ASP A 138 -14.89 27.04 8.04
C ASP A 138 -13.46 27.40 8.47
N LEU A 139 -12.45 26.74 7.87
CA LEU A 139 -11.04 27.02 8.16
C LEU A 139 -10.59 28.44 7.74
N GLN A 140 -11.37 29.12 6.87
CA GLN A 140 -11.12 30.50 6.49
C GLN A 140 -11.44 31.50 7.62
N LYS A 141 -12.24 31.10 8.61
CA LYS A 141 -12.69 31.96 9.71
C LYS A 141 -11.56 32.15 10.75
N PRO A 142 -11.17 33.36 11.09
CA PRO A 142 -10.07 33.60 12.05
C PRO A 142 -10.30 32.94 13.42
N GLU A 143 -11.54 32.94 13.92
CA GLU A 143 -11.91 32.29 15.18
C GLU A 143 -11.78 30.76 15.12
N VAL A 144 -12.00 30.16 13.96
CA VAL A 144 -11.80 28.73 13.74
C VAL A 144 -10.31 28.40 13.60
N ALA A 145 -9.56 29.18 12.83
CA ALA A 145 -8.12 28.98 12.69
C ALA A 145 -7.39 28.95 14.03
N LYS A 146 -7.77 29.80 14.97
CA LYS A 146 -7.20 29.83 16.34
C LYS A 146 -7.31 28.52 17.09
N LEU A 147 -8.29 27.67 16.78
CA LEU A 147 -8.45 26.37 17.42
C LEU A 147 -7.28 25.42 17.08
N PHE A 148 -6.62 25.65 15.95
CA PHE A 148 -5.57 24.82 15.37
C PHE A 148 -4.15 25.40 15.53
N GLU A 149 -4.01 26.51 16.28
CA GLU A 149 -2.71 27.10 16.59
C GLU A 149 -1.91 26.20 17.55
N PRO A 150 -0.58 26.09 17.38
CA PRO A 150 0.27 25.31 18.29
C PRO A 150 0.38 25.98 19.66
N LEU A 151 0.75 25.22 20.70
CA LEU A 151 0.86 25.69 22.09
C LEU A 151 1.84 26.87 22.29
N GLY A 152 2.78 27.07 21.42
CA GLY A 152 3.76 28.16 21.48
C GLY A 152 3.31 29.45 20.76
N GLY A 153 2.08 29.46 20.23
CA GLY A 153 1.62 30.50 19.29
C GLY A 153 2.14 30.23 17.88
N GLY A 154 1.70 31.06 16.95
CA GLY A 154 2.05 30.94 15.54
C GLY A 154 0.83 30.65 14.67
N LYS A 155 1.05 30.39 13.39
CA LYS A 155 0.01 30.05 12.43
C LYS A 155 -0.66 28.72 12.82
N ALA A 156 -1.96 28.62 12.55
CA ALA A 156 -2.66 27.34 12.61
C ALA A 156 -1.95 26.29 11.75
N GLN A 157 -2.00 25.02 12.13
CA GLN A 157 -1.29 23.94 11.43
C GLN A 157 -2.26 23.01 10.74
N LEU A 158 -2.01 22.75 9.44
CA LEU A 158 -2.60 21.65 8.68
C LEU A 158 -1.55 20.56 8.53
N LEU A 159 -1.75 19.38 9.11
CA LEU A 159 -0.84 18.25 8.95
C LEU A 159 -1.17 17.52 7.64
N VAL A 160 -0.32 17.66 6.63
CA VAL A 160 -0.61 17.21 5.25
C VAL A 160 -0.07 15.82 4.89
N GLY A 161 0.69 15.21 5.80
CA GLY A 161 1.32 13.90 5.60
C GLY A 161 2.82 13.98 5.34
N PRO A 162 3.49 12.83 5.13
CA PRO A 162 4.92 12.76 4.89
C PRO A 162 5.36 13.45 3.59
N ALA A 163 6.59 13.92 3.56
CA ALA A 163 7.22 14.37 2.33
C ALA A 163 7.28 13.22 1.31
N GLY A 164 7.03 13.54 0.04
CA GLY A 164 7.01 12.53 -1.04
C GLY A 164 5.66 11.86 -1.28
N TRP A 165 4.69 12.05 -0.41
CA TRP A 165 3.32 11.66 -0.71
C TRP A 165 2.65 12.70 -1.62
N GLU A 166 1.99 12.25 -2.69
CA GLU A 166 1.23 13.19 -3.54
C GLU A 166 0.09 13.87 -2.79
N SER A 167 -0.51 13.19 -1.81
CA SER A 167 -1.53 13.78 -0.93
C SER A 167 -1.03 14.99 -0.14
N THR A 168 0.27 15.08 0.16
CA THR A 168 0.89 16.23 0.80
C THR A 168 0.78 17.46 -0.09
N TYR A 169 1.15 17.33 -1.36
CA TYR A 169 1.04 18.41 -2.35
C TYR A 169 -0.43 18.75 -2.66
N ILE A 170 -1.30 17.74 -2.76
CA ILE A 170 -2.74 17.94 -2.93
C ILE A 170 -3.32 18.73 -1.75
N GLY A 171 -2.86 18.44 -0.53
CA GLY A 171 -3.24 19.17 0.67
C GLY A 171 -2.89 20.66 0.61
N GLU A 172 -1.70 21.00 0.12
CA GLU A 172 -1.25 22.38 -0.07
C GLU A 172 -2.07 23.11 -1.15
N ILE A 173 -2.36 22.42 -2.28
CA ILE A 173 -3.22 22.95 -3.34
C ILE A 173 -4.61 23.26 -2.78
N LYS A 174 -5.20 22.32 -2.05
CA LYS A 174 -6.52 22.51 -1.43
C LYS A 174 -6.53 23.64 -0.42
N ALA A 175 -5.49 23.78 0.40
CA ALA A 175 -5.39 24.93 1.33
C ALA A 175 -5.42 26.27 0.61
N LYS A 176 -4.70 26.35 -0.54
CA LYS A 176 -4.71 27.52 -1.41
C LYS A 176 -6.09 27.73 -2.05
N ASP A 177 -6.64 26.72 -2.68
CA ASP A 177 -7.83 26.84 -3.52
C ASP A 177 -9.13 26.97 -2.70
N PHE A 178 -9.16 26.39 -1.50
CA PHE A 178 -10.21 26.63 -0.50
C PHE A 178 -10.00 27.92 0.33
N GLY A 179 -8.92 28.70 0.07
CA GLY A 179 -8.73 30.04 0.60
C GLY A 179 -8.37 30.15 2.07
N PHE A 180 -7.71 29.15 2.65
CA PHE A 180 -7.25 29.21 4.05
C PHE A 180 -5.73 29.11 4.24
N ALA A 181 -4.93 29.03 3.15
CA ALA A 181 -3.47 28.96 3.21
C ALA A 181 -2.80 30.17 3.88
N ASP A 182 -3.44 31.34 3.87
CA ASP A 182 -2.96 32.53 4.57
C ASP A 182 -3.00 32.37 6.11
N LYS A 183 -3.90 31.56 6.64
CA LYS A 183 -4.11 31.32 8.08
C LYS A 183 -3.44 30.05 8.57
N PHE A 184 -3.24 29.07 7.68
CA PHE A 184 -2.65 27.78 8.01
C PHE A 184 -1.26 27.61 7.42
N GLU A 185 -0.38 27.00 8.18
CA GLU A 185 0.88 26.44 7.72
C GLU A 185 0.68 24.97 7.42
N SER A 186 1.01 24.54 6.18
CA SER A 186 1.06 23.11 5.84
C SER A 186 2.31 22.50 6.46
N VAL A 187 2.12 21.52 7.33
CA VAL A 187 3.20 20.87 8.07
C VAL A 187 3.32 19.41 7.61
N SER A 188 4.41 19.11 6.92
CA SER A 188 4.73 17.74 6.53
C SER A 188 5.33 16.98 7.70
N THR A 189 4.73 15.86 8.06
CA THR A 189 5.19 14.97 9.13
C THR A 189 4.93 13.51 8.77
N GLU A 190 5.77 12.61 9.30
CA GLU A 190 5.52 11.17 9.24
C GLU A 190 4.19 10.80 9.93
N ALA A 191 3.53 9.74 9.43
CA ALA A 191 2.23 9.29 9.94
C ALA A 191 2.25 9.06 11.46
N ALA A 192 3.28 8.41 11.99
CA ALA A 192 3.44 8.19 13.43
C ALA A 192 3.48 9.49 14.23
N VAL A 193 4.13 10.55 13.71
CA VAL A 193 4.18 11.88 14.35
C VAL A 193 2.81 12.56 14.30
N THR A 194 2.11 12.46 13.17
CA THR A 194 0.74 12.97 13.03
C THR A 194 -0.19 12.30 14.05
N TYR A 195 -0.11 10.99 14.19
CA TYR A 195 -0.96 10.24 15.14
C TYR A 195 -0.62 10.52 16.61
N ALA A 196 0.66 10.74 16.91
CA ALA A 196 1.06 11.20 18.25
C ALA A 196 0.51 12.60 18.56
N LYS A 197 0.56 13.54 17.60
CA LYS A 197 -0.04 14.87 17.73
C LYS A 197 -1.57 14.78 17.89
N LEU A 198 -2.23 13.90 17.10
CA LEU A 198 -3.66 13.63 17.23
C LEU A 198 -4.01 13.14 18.65
N ALA A 199 -3.32 12.12 19.14
CA ALA A 199 -3.56 11.56 20.48
C ALA A 199 -3.38 12.61 21.58
N ALA A 200 -2.33 13.45 21.49
CA ALA A 200 -2.08 14.54 22.44
C ALA A 200 -3.16 15.62 22.38
N ALA A 201 -3.57 16.02 21.17
CA ALA A 201 -4.64 17.02 20.97
C ALA A 201 -5.98 16.47 21.48
N TYR A 202 -6.30 15.21 21.18
CA TYR A 202 -7.54 14.55 21.59
C TYR A 202 -7.65 14.48 23.13
N LYS A 203 -6.57 14.05 23.80
CA LYS A 203 -6.49 14.04 25.27
C LYS A 203 -6.67 15.42 25.90
N ALA A 204 -6.13 16.45 25.26
CA ALA A 204 -6.20 17.84 25.74
C ALA A 204 -7.45 18.59 25.25
N GLN A 205 -8.35 17.95 24.50
CA GLN A 205 -9.54 18.56 23.88
C GLN A 205 -9.18 19.80 23.04
N ARG A 206 -8.05 19.74 22.29
CA ARG A 206 -7.54 20.82 21.44
C ARG A 206 -7.81 20.52 19.97
N GLY A 207 -7.76 21.57 19.14
CA GLY A 207 -7.89 21.41 17.69
C GLY A 207 -6.66 20.75 17.06
N VAL A 208 -6.92 19.87 16.15
CA VAL A 208 -5.99 19.34 15.15
C VAL A 208 -6.77 19.09 13.87
N VAL A 209 -6.22 19.52 12.74
CA VAL A 209 -6.72 19.21 11.41
C VAL A 209 -5.62 18.55 10.62
N PHE A 210 -5.94 17.43 9.98
CA PHE A 210 -4.93 16.60 9.31
C PHE A 210 -5.53 15.84 8.16
N TYR A 211 -4.67 15.51 7.21
CA TYR A 211 -4.99 14.53 6.16
C TYR A 211 -5.03 13.12 6.76
N ALA A 212 -6.10 12.41 6.45
CA ALA A 212 -6.23 10.99 6.77
C ALA A 212 -7.02 10.23 5.70
N TYR A 213 -6.99 8.92 5.79
CA TYR A 213 -7.64 8.00 4.86
C TYR A 213 -8.12 6.75 5.58
N THR A 214 -9.16 6.10 5.01
CA THR A 214 -9.64 4.81 5.49
C THR A 214 -9.31 3.72 4.47
N PRO A 215 -9.02 2.49 4.91
CA PRO A 215 -8.97 2.03 6.31
C PRO A 215 -7.71 2.50 7.05
N ASP A 216 -7.85 2.88 8.32
CA ASP A 216 -6.77 3.17 9.26
C ASP A 216 -7.27 3.01 10.70
N TRP A 217 -6.43 2.53 11.62
CA TRP A 217 -6.79 2.22 13.00
C TRP A 217 -7.25 3.43 13.81
N ILE A 218 -6.82 4.64 13.43
CA ILE A 218 -7.17 5.88 14.14
C ILE A 218 -8.69 6.11 14.19
N PHE A 219 -9.45 5.65 13.18
CA PHE A 219 -10.90 5.78 13.14
C PHE A 219 -11.62 4.84 14.12
N SER A 220 -10.95 3.78 14.58
CA SER A 220 -11.44 2.92 15.67
C SER A 220 -11.05 3.46 17.05
N ALA A 221 -9.98 4.26 17.13
CA ALA A 221 -9.47 4.79 18.39
C ALA A 221 -10.04 6.17 18.76
N PHE A 222 -10.46 6.98 17.78
CA PHE A 222 -10.89 8.36 17.94
C PHE A 222 -12.17 8.62 17.16
N ASP A 223 -13.09 9.44 17.71
CA ASP A 223 -14.19 10.02 16.92
C ASP A 223 -13.60 11.10 16.01
N LEU A 224 -13.37 10.75 14.75
CA LEU A 224 -12.83 11.64 13.72
C LEU A 224 -13.91 11.89 12.67
N ARG A 225 -14.05 13.14 12.28
CA ARG A 225 -15.03 13.52 11.27
C ARG A 225 -14.35 14.26 10.14
N ARG A 226 -14.68 13.84 8.91
CA ARG A 226 -14.19 14.49 7.70
C ARG A 226 -14.83 15.86 7.57
N LEU A 227 -14.03 16.84 7.14
CA LEU A 227 -14.58 18.14 6.73
C LEU A 227 -15.28 18.00 5.38
N ASP A 228 -16.43 18.61 5.26
CA ASP A 228 -17.17 18.65 4.01
C ASP A 228 -16.42 19.47 2.96
N GLU A 229 -16.34 18.92 1.76
CA GLU A 229 -15.79 19.54 0.56
C GLU A 229 -16.83 19.42 -0.56
N PRO A 230 -16.82 20.30 -1.57
CA PRO A 230 -17.65 20.11 -2.77
C PRO A 230 -17.39 18.74 -3.40
N ALA A 231 -18.42 18.10 -3.92
CA ALA A 231 -18.28 16.80 -4.54
C ALA A 231 -17.31 16.83 -5.73
N PHE A 232 -16.56 15.75 -5.93
CA PHE A 232 -15.74 15.57 -7.13
C PHE A 232 -16.64 15.54 -8.37
N ASP A 233 -16.26 16.32 -9.40
CA ASP A 233 -17.02 16.43 -10.64
C ASP A 233 -16.21 16.17 -11.91
N GLY A 234 -14.92 15.85 -11.78
CA GLY A 234 -14.08 15.42 -12.89
C GLY A 234 -12.63 15.91 -12.83
N TYR A 235 -11.79 15.21 -13.58
CA TYR A 235 -10.38 15.56 -13.79
C TYR A 235 -10.24 16.58 -14.94
N ALA A 236 -9.49 17.67 -14.71
CA ALA A 236 -9.24 18.69 -15.72
C ALA A 236 -7.79 18.68 -16.27
N GLN A 237 -6.90 17.82 -15.75
CA GLN A 237 -5.53 17.73 -16.24
C GLN A 237 -5.41 16.98 -17.57
N ASP A 238 -4.52 17.45 -18.45
CA ASP A 238 -4.37 16.95 -19.82
C ASP A 238 -4.00 15.47 -19.92
N ASN A 239 -3.25 14.93 -18.97
CA ASN A 239 -2.90 13.52 -18.91
C ASN A 239 -4.10 12.60 -18.56
N LYS A 240 -5.26 13.17 -18.30
CA LYS A 240 -6.52 12.48 -18.03
C LYS A 240 -7.53 12.54 -19.18
N LYS A 241 -7.20 13.14 -20.33
CA LYS A 241 -8.12 13.28 -21.49
C LYS A 241 -8.75 11.97 -21.98
N GLY A 242 -8.14 10.82 -21.70
CA GLY A 242 -8.68 9.49 -22.00
C GLY A 242 -9.42 8.81 -20.84
N ASP A 243 -9.50 9.44 -19.68
CA ASP A 243 -10.18 8.92 -18.51
C ASP A 243 -11.69 9.18 -18.61
N PRO A 244 -12.58 8.20 -18.29
CA PRO A 244 -14.03 8.42 -18.29
C PRO A 244 -14.51 9.57 -17.39
N LEU A 245 -13.70 9.93 -16.38
CA LEU A 245 -13.98 11.04 -15.45
C LEU A 245 -13.34 12.36 -15.89
N TYR A 246 -12.74 12.42 -17.11
CA TYR A 246 -12.19 13.66 -17.62
C TYR A 246 -13.31 14.66 -17.96
N LYS A 247 -13.12 15.91 -17.52
CA LYS A 247 -14.01 17.03 -17.80
C LYS A 247 -13.13 18.28 -17.91
N ALA A 248 -13.19 18.98 -19.04
CA ALA A 248 -12.29 20.10 -19.33
C ALA A 248 -12.36 21.22 -18.28
N ASP A 249 -13.53 21.43 -17.68
CA ASP A 249 -13.83 22.38 -16.59
C ASP A 249 -13.97 21.68 -15.23
N GLY A 250 -13.48 20.45 -15.08
CA GLY A 250 -13.52 19.67 -13.86
C GLY A 250 -12.82 20.33 -12.69
N CYS A 251 -13.21 19.94 -11.49
CA CYS A 251 -12.72 20.54 -10.24
C CYS A 251 -11.32 20.08 -9.83
N TRP A 252 -10.74 19.10 -10.55
CA TRP A 252 -9.48 18.49 -10.16
C TRP A 252 -8.43 18.60 -11.26
N LYS A 253 -7.49 19.55 -11.10
CA LYS A 253 -6.28 19.66 -11.91
C LYS A 253 -5.06 19.57 -11.00
N PHE A 254 -4.40 18.42 -10.99
CA PHE A 254 -3.17 18.19 -10.24
C PHE A 254 -1.96 18.17 -11.18
N VAL A 255 -0.96 18.98 -10.88
CA VAL A 255 0.37 18.98 -11.49
C VAL A 255 1.37 18.57 -10.43
N SER A 256 2.14 17.50 -10.68
CA SER A 256 3.13 17.02 -9.73
C SER A 256 4.36 17.93 -9.68
N PRO A 257 4.97 18.18 -8.51
CA PRO A 257 6.23 18.91 -8.41
C PRO A 257 7.40 18.26 -9.15
N THR A 258 7.28 16.95 -9.46
CA THR A 258 8.26 16.25 -10.30
C THR A 258 8.11 16.57 -11.79
N VAL A 259 6.99 17.17 -12.20
CA VAL A 259 6.68 17.53 -13.58
C VAL A 259 6.93 19.01 -13.84
N ASP A 260 6.54 19.88 -12.90
CA ASP A 260 6.66 21.32 -13.03
C ASP A 260 7.03 21.96 -11.69
N ALA A 261 8.06 22.77 -11.64
CA ALA A 261 8.49 23.49 -10.44
C ALA A 261 7.45 24.51 -9.95
N ASP A 262 6.60 25.04 -10.85
CA ASP A 262 5.47 25.93 -10.54
C ASP A 262 4.15 25.19 -10.27
N TRP A 263 4.25 23.90 -9.91
CA TRP A 263 3.14 22.97 -9.72
C TRP A 263 1.98 23.55 -8.88
N LEU A 264 2.30 24.30 -7.83
CA LEU A 264 1.29 24.85 -6.90
C LEU A 264 0.38 25.86 -7.62
N ASN A 265 0.94 26.74 -8.47
CA ASN A 265 0.16 27.70 -9.24
C ASN A 265 -0.53 27.05 -10.45
N GLN A 266 0.10 26.03 -11.06
CA GLN A 266 -0.45 25.30 -12.19
C GLN A 266 -1.60 24.36 -11.80
N SER A 267 -1.66 23.97 -10.54
CA SER A 267 -2.70 23.10 -10.00
C SER A 267 -3.92 23.87 -9.53
N LYS A 268 -5.09 23.21 -9.65
CA LYS A 268 -6.38 23.71 -9.12
C LYS A 268 -7.22 22.53 -8.64
N ILE A 269 -7.52 22.47 -7.34
CA ILE A 269 -8.34 21.42 -6.73
C ILE A 269 -9.35 22.07 -5.79
N THR A 270 -10.62 22.09 -6.21
CA THR A 270 -11.73 22.76 -5.51
C THR A 270 -12.82 21.79 -5.06
N CYS A 271 -12.50 20.50 -4.91
CA CYS A 271 -13.44 19.46 -4.53
C CYS A 271 -12.78 18.37 -3.69
N ALA A 272 -13.62 17.50 -3.13
CA ALA A 272 -13.20 16.29 -2.41
C ALA A 272 -12.35 15.37 -3.30
N TYR A 273 -11.58 14.50 -2.67
CA TYR A 273 -10.98 13.39 -3.40
C TYR A 273 -12.07 12.56 -4.08
N PRO A 274 -11.86 12.09 -5.33
CA PRO A 274 -12.68 11.03 -5.87
C PRO A 274 -12.50 9.77 -5.01
N ASP A 275 -13.42 8.81 -5.15
CA ASP A 275 -13.29 7.51 -4.51
C ASP A 275 -11.93 6.91 -4.87
N ALA A 276 -11.12 6.67 -3.87
CA ALA A 276 -9.80 6.12 -4.07
C ALA A 276 -9.90 4.62 -4.37
N ARG A 277 -9.20 4.19 -5.41
CA ARG A 277 -8.97 2.78 -5.70
C ARG A 277 -7.54 2.43 -5.34
N VAL A 278 -7.38 1.41 -4.51
CA VAL A 278 -6.08 1.03 -3.97
C VAL A 278 -5.66 -0.33 -4.51
N TYR A 279 -4.51 -0.36 -5.16
CA TYR A 279 -4.04 -1.49 -5.96
C TYR A 279 -2.80 -2.15 -5.38
N VAL A 280 -2.63 -3.41 -5.73
CA VAL A 280 -1.35 -4.11 -5.74
C VAL A 280 -0.84 -4.13 -7.18
N LEU A 281 0.41 -3.74 -7.40
CA LEU A 281 1.04 -3.80 -8.71
C LEU A 281 2.13 -4.87 -8.73
N ALA A 282 2.19 -5.63 -9.81
CA ALA A 282 3.26 -6.59 -10.08
C ALA A 282 4.05 -6.20 -11.31
N SER A 283 5.36 -6.45 -11.32
CA SER A 283 6.18 -6.32 -12.54
C SER A 283 5.71 -7.32 -13.59
N THR A 284 5.57 -6.88 -14.86
CA THR A 284 5.22 -7.75 -15.97
C THR A 284 6.26 -8.87 -16.20
N ALA A 285 7.52 -8.67 -15.81
CA ALA A 285 8.56 -9.69 -15.85
C ALA A 285 8.23 -10.89 -14.96
N LEU A 286 7.46 -10.67 -13.89
CA LEU A 286 7.06 -11.73 -12.96
C LEU A 286 6.13 -12.76 -13.64
N GLN A 287 5.32 -12.35 -14.61
CA GLN A 287 4.44 -13.26 -15.37
C GLN A 287 5.21 -14.38 -16.07
N LYS A 288 6.46 -14.11 -16.50
CA LYS A 288 7.33 -15.11 -17.13
C LYS A 288 8.14 -15.90 -16.11
N ARG A 289 8.64 -15.23 -15.07
CA ARG A 289 9.55 -15.83 -14.10
C ARG A 289 8.84 -16.67 -13.06
N ALA A 290 7.70 -16.20 -12.54
CA ALA A 290 6.91 -16.84 -11.49
C ALA A 290 5.40 -16.73 -11.79
N PRO A 291 4.89 -17.41 -12.83
CA PRO A 291 3.52 -17.23 -13.34
C PRO A 291 2.43 -17.53 -12.30
N ARG A 292 2.65 -18.47 -11.38
CA ARG A 292 1.70 -18.77 -10.31
C ARG A 292 1.59 -17.63 -9.31
N ILE A 293 2.73 -17.02 -8.95
CA ILE A 293 2.77 -15.86 -8.05
C ILE A 293 2.15 -14.64 -8.74
N ALA A 294 2.45 -14.41 -10.03
CA ALA A 294 1.84 -13.34 -10.81
C ALA A 294 0.31 -13.46 -10.85
N ALA A 295 -0.22 -14.66 -11.11
CA ALA A 295 -1.66 -14.92 -11.12
C ALA A 295 -2.31 -14.68 -9.74
N PHE A 296 -1.65 -15.09 -8.66
CA PHE A 296 -2.08 -14.79 -7.30
C PHE A 296 -2.19 -13.28 -7.06
N LEU A 297 -1.15 -12.52 -7.41
CA LEU A 297 -1.13 -11.07 -7.22
C LEU A 297 -2.21 -10.35 -8.03
N GLU A 298 -2.49 -10.80 -9.25
CA GLU A 298 -3.57 -10.27 -10.07
C GLU A 298 -4.97 -10.56 -9.48
N ASN A 299 -5.15 -11.69 -8.80
CA ASN A 299 -6.42 -12.07 -8.19
C ASN A 299 -6.58 -11.57 -6.75
N PHE A 300 -5.51 -11.04 -6.16
CA PHE A 300 -5.55 -10.52 -4.80
C PHE A 300 -6.65 -9.45 -4.65
N SER A 301 -7.44 -9.59 -3.60
CA SER A 301 -8.43 -8.60 -3.18
C SER A 301 -8.59 -8.69 -1.67
N ILE A 302 -8.82 -7.58 -1.01
CA ILE A 302 -9.07 -7.55 0.43
C ILE A 302 -10.27 -6.65 0.70
N ASP A 303 -11.15 -7.12 1.56
CA ASP A 303 -12.25 -6.32 2.07
C ASP A 303 -11.69 -5.24 3.02
N PRO A 304 -12.14 -3.95 2.88
CA PRO A 304 -11.65 -2.85 3.72
C PRO A 304 -11.82 -3.08 5.22
N GLN A 305 -12.88 -3.76 5.66
CA GLN A 305 -13.07 -4.07 7.08
C GLN A 305 -12.02 -5.07 7.57
N SER A 306 -11.80 -6.15 6.82
CA SER A 306 -10.77 -7.15 7.13
C SER A 306 -9.37 -6.54 7.17
N LEU A 307 -9.08 -5.59 6.28
CA LEU A 307 -7.82 -4.85 6.31
C LEU A 307 -7.73 -3.96 7.55
N ASN A 308 -8.80 -3.26 7.90
CA ASN A 308 -8.84 -2.41 9.10
C ASN A 308 -8.61 -3.23 10.38
N ASP A 309 -9.20 -4.42 10.49
CA ASP A 309 -9.03 -5.30 11.65
C ASP A 309 -7.57 -5.77 11.78
N LEU A 310 -6.92 -6.07 10.65
CA LEU A 310 -5.50 -6.41 10.65
C LEU A 310 -4.62 -5.21 11.03
N ILE A 311 -4.90 -4.02 10.49
CA ILE A 311 -4.21 -2.78 10.85
C ILE A 311 -4.35 -2.50 12.35
N LEU A 312 -5.55 -2.70 12.92
CA LEU A 312 -5.82 -2.53 14.34
C LEU A 312 -4.96 -3.49 15.18
N THR A 313 -4.87 -4.75 14.77
CA THR A 313 -4.04 -5.76 15.45
C THR A 313 -2.56 -5.38 15.43
N ILE A 314 -2.05 -4.87 14.32
CA ILE A 314 -0.65 -4.46 14.18
C ILE A 314 -0.37 -3.21 15.05
N GLU A 315 -1.19 -2.17 14.93
CA GLU A 315 -0.89 -0.86 15.52
C GLU A 315 -1.34 -0.73 16.98
N LYS A 316 -2.55 -1.17 17.31
CA LYS A 316 -3.11 -1.02 18.65
C LYS A 316 -2.71 -2.14 19.58
N GLU A 317 -2.71 -3.37 19.10
CA GLU A 317 -2.31 -4.55 19.88
C GLU A 317 -0.79 -4.79 19.83
N GLN A 318 -0.05 -3.98 19.05
CA GLN A 318 1.40 -4.02 18.89
C GLN A 318 1.93 -5.40 18.47
N GLN A 319 1.12 -6.13 17.69
CA GLN A 319 1.55 -7.43 17.19
C GLN A 319 2.49 -7.24 16.00
N PRO A 320 3.62 -7.94 15.91
CA PRO A 320 4.49 -7.89 14.73
C PRO A 320 3.71 -8.21 13.45
N ALA A 321 3.83 -7.35 12.43
CA ALA A 321 3.03 -7.43 11.20
C ALA A 321 3.10 -8.80 10.51
N ALA A 322 4.28 -9.43 10.48
CA ALA A 322 4.44 -10.78 9.93
C ALA A 322 3.64 -11.84 10.71
N GLN A 323 3.58 -11.71 12.05
CA GLN A 323 2.81 -12.63 12.89
C GLN A 323 1.31 -12.41 12.74
N ALA A 324 0.87 -11.15 12.70
CA ALA A 324 -0.51 -10.78 12.47
C ALA A 324 -1.00 -11.26 11.09
N ALA A 325 -0.22 -11.05 10.04
CA ALA A 325 -0.53 -11.53 8.69
C ALA A 325 -0.60 -13.06 8.62
N LYS A 326 0.32 -13.78 9.27
CA LYS A 326 0.29 -15.25 9.35
C LYS A 326 -0.98 -15.75 10.03
N ALA A 327 -1.38 -15.15 11.14
CA ALA A 327 -2.62 -15.49 11.84
C ALA A 327 -3.85 -15.19 10.96
N TRP A 328 -3.86 -14.05 10.29
CA TRP A 328 -4.92 -13.65 9.38
C TRP A 328 -5.08 -14.64 8.21
N VAL A 329 -3.99 -15.00 7.53
CA VAL A 329 -3.98 -15.98 6.42
C VAL A 329 -4.51 -17.34 6.89
N ALA A 330 -4.12 -17.79 8.08
CA ALA A 330 -4.60 -19.04 8.67
C ALA A 330 -6.11 -19.00 9.00
N ALA A 331 -6.63 -17.84 9.41
CA ALA A 331 -8.04 -17.63 9.75
C ALA A 331 -8.96 -17.46 8.52
N HIS A 332 -8.39 -17.13 7.33
CA HIS A 332 -9.15 -16.84 6.12
C HIS A 332 -8.81 -17.77 4.94
N PRO A 333 -8.81 -19.11 5.11
CA PRO A 333 -8.36 -20.04 4.08
C PRO A 333 -9.18 -19.94 2.79
N GLN A 334 -10.49 -19.71 2.88
CA GLN A 334 -11.36 -19.59 1.70
C GLN A 334 -11.06 -18.36 0.86
N VAL A 335 -10.72 -17.22 1.49
CA VAL A 335 -10.32 -16.00 0.81
C VAL A 335 -9.00 -16.23 0.07
N VAL A 336 -8.03 -16.83 0.75
CA VAL A 336 -6.71 -17.16 0.18
C VAL A 336 -6.84 -18.15 -0.98
N ASP A 337 -7.66 -19.19 -0.83
CA ASP A 337 -7.91 -20.16 -1.90
C ASP A 337 -8.58 -19.49 -3.13
N GLY A 338 -9.46 -18.51 -2.90
CA GLY A 338 -10.02 -17.68 -3.96
C GLY A 338 -8.97 -16.91 -4.76
N TRP A 339 -7.96 -16.35 -4.11
CA TRP A 339 -6.86 -15.65 -4.78
C TRP A 339 -5.95 -16.62 -5.57
N LEU A 340 -5.74 -17.83 -5.04
CA LEU A 340 -4.90 -18.83 -5.69
C LEU A 340 -5.60 -19.45 -6.93
N GLY A 341 -6.94 -19.44 -6.98
CA GLY A 341 -7.71 -19.99 -8.10
C GLY A 341 -7.39 -21.47 -8.37
N ALA A 342 -7.58 -21.91 -9.62
CA ALA A 342 -7.26 -23.27 -10.05
C ALA A 342 -5.75 -23.62 -9.94
N SER A 343 -4.87 -22.63 -9.78
CA SER A 343 -3.43 -22.86 -9.54
C SER A 343 -3.09 -23.24 -8.09
N GLY A 344 -4.09 -23.22 -7.21
CA GLY A 344 -3.98 -23.59 -5.80
C GLY A 344 -4.18 -25.07 -5.49
N GLU A 345 -4.21 -25.95 -6.49
CA GLU A 345 -4.17 -27.38 -6.21
C GLU A 345 -2.96 -27.71 -5.34
N LYS A 346 -3.25 -28.25 -4.17
CA LYS A 346 -2.29 -28.63 -3.15
C LYS A 346 -1.13 -29.38 -3.80
N VAL A 347 0.07 -28.87 -3.66
CA VAL A 347 1.26 -29.72 -3.76
C VAL A 347 1.04 -30.82 -2.74
N GLY A 348 0.76 -32.04 -3.22
CA GLY A 348 0.34 -33.16 -2.41
C GLY A 348 1.28 -33.33 -1.22
N ALA A 349 0.71 -33.47 -0.05
CA ALA A 349 1.38 -34.11 1.06
C ALA A 349 1.85 -35.48 0.55
N ALA A 350 3.13 -35.59 0.26
CA ALA A 350 3.76 -36.87 0.07
C ALA A 350 3.63 -37.62 1.40
N GLN A 351 2.86 -38.72 1.36
CA GLN A 351 2.77 -39.69 2.41
C GLN A 351 4.13 -40.32 2.69
#